data_12239b5de6e8546d70248a229d6096da
#
_entry.id   12239b5de6e8546d70248a229d6096da
#
_cell.length_a   1.000
_cell.length_b   1.000
_cell.length_c   1.000
_cell.angle_alpha   90.00
_cell.angle_beta   90.00
_cell.angle_gamma   90.00
#
_symmetry.space_group_name_H-M   'P 1'
#
loop_
_entity.id
_entity.type
_entity.pdbx_description
1 polymer ?
#
loop_
_entity_poly.entity_id
_entity_poly.type
_entity_poly.pdbx_seq_one_letter_code
_entity_poly.pdbx_strand_id
1 'polypeptide(L)'
;GKAKAQVENITCASGNFSNGDPGADASFAVVNKSVLLNWTDGTILLLAPVDKNSKPKASFDCAKAASAPEKAICSDRELASLDNSVARSYRSFRQEAVKVGNKDLDKQLQSQQKAWLSQRNSCNADTECLKKSMNDRLETLAHSLDGV
;
A
#
# COMPACT_ATOMS: atom_id res chain seq x y z
N GLY A 1 -15.62 -35.55 8.27
CA GLY A 1 -16.50 -34.92 7.28
C GLY A 1 -15.72 -34.60 6.02
N LYS A 2 -16.06 -35.21 4.87
CA LYS A 2 -15.47 -34.88 3.57
C LYS A 2 -16.01 -33.50 3.15
N ALA A 3 -15.15 -32.48 3.09
CA ALA A 3 -15.50 -31.21 2.47
C ALA A 3 -15.78 -31.47 0.98
N LYS A 4 -17.01 -31.32 0.52
CA LYS A 4 -17.34 -31.21 -0.90
C LYS A 4 -16.86 -29.85 -1.36
N ALA A 5 -15.79 -29.82 -2.16
CA ALA A 5 -15.44 -28.61 -2.92
C ALA A 5 -16.56 -28.42 -3.97
N GLN A 6 -17.40 -27.42 -3.78
CA GLN A 6 -18.30 -26.93 -4.81
C GLN A 6 -17.48 -26.09 -5.78
N VAL A 7 -17.19 -26.65 -6.95
CA VAL A 7 -16.58 -25.90 -8.06
C VAL A 7 -17.73 -25.21 -8.80
N GLU A 8 -18.12 -24.03 -8.34
CA GLU A 8 -18.99 -23.15 -9.09
C GLU A 8 -18.15 -22.38 -10.11
N ASN A 9 -18.38 -22.66 -11.39
CA ASN A 9 -17.90 -21.91 -12.58
C ASN A 9 -16.67 -21.03 -12.33
N ILE A 10 -15.51 -21.65 -12.14
CA ILE A 10 -14.23 -20.96 -12.06
C ILE A 10 -13.85 -20.64 -13.49
N THR A 11 -14.11 -19.40 -13.92
CA THR A 11 -13.43 -18.83 -15.09
C THR A 11 -11.98 -18.57 -14.65
N CYS A 12 -11.14 -19.59 -14.80
CA CYS A 12 -9.71 -19.43 -14.53
C CYS A 12 -9.08 -18.75 -15.74
N ALA A 13 -8.84 -17.45 -15.63
CA ALA A 13 -7.82 -16.81 -16.45
C ALA A 13 -6.49 -16.93 -15.70
N SER A 14 -5.48 -17.44 -16.35
CA SER A 14 -4.12 -17.49 -15.83
C SER A 14 -3.16 -17.04 -16.92
N GLY A 15 -2.03 -16.48 -16.53
CA GLY A 15 -1.01 -16.03 -17.47
C GLY A 15 0.27 -15.66 -16.75
N ASN A 16 1.28 -15.40 -17.57
CA ASN A 16 2.55 -14.86 -17.11
C ASN A 16 2.74 -13.50 -17.76
N PHE A 17 3.40 -12.60 -17.05
CA PHE A 17 3.88 -11.37 -17.64
C PHE A 17 5.37 -11.19 -17.28
N SER A 18 6.10 -10.65 -18.24
CA SER A 18 7.49 -10.26 -18.08
C SER A 18 7.68 -8.92 -18.79
N ASN A 19 8.41 -8.01 -18.15
CA ASN A 19 8.80 -6.75 -18.78
C ASN A 19 10.23 -6.82 -19.35
N GLY A 20 10.85 -8.00 -19.33
CA GLY A 20 12.23 -8.22 -19.76
C GLY A 20 13.27 -7.91 -18.68
N ASP A 21 12.85 -7.56 -17.49
CA ASP A 21 13.73 -7.32 -16.34
C ASP A 21 13.78 -8.60 -15.48
N PRO A 22 14.99 -9.20 -15.28
CA PRO A 22 15.13 -10.38 -14.44
C PRO A 22 14.66 -10.09 -13.01
N GLY A 23 13.59 -10.75 -12.58
CA GLY A 23 12.95 -10.53 -11.27
C GLY A 23 11.61 -9.80 -11.32
N ALA A 24 11.23 -9.23 -12.46
CA ALA A 24 9.90 -8.64 -12.66
C ALA A 24 8.89 -9.62 -13.26
N ASP A 25 9.31 -10.86 -13.49
CA ASP A 25 8.41 -11.90 -13.97
C ASP A 25 7.41 -12.31 -12.90
N ALA A 26 6.16 -12.38 -13.30
CA ALA A 26 5.09 -12.84 -12.41
C ALA A 26 4.10 -13.73 -13.16
N SER A 27 3.49 -14.64 -12.42
CA SER A 27 2.33 -15.39 -12.85
C SER A 27 1.08 -14.88 -12.16
N PHE A 28 -0.07 -14.99 -12.80
CA PHE A 28 -1.33 -14.67 -12.17
C PHE A 28 -2.37 -15.75 -12.37
N ALA A 29 -3.29 -15.86 -11.43
CA ALA A 29 -4.49 -16.67 -11.54
C ALA A 29 -5.69 -15.88 -11.02
N VAL A 30 -6.81 -15.95 -11.73
CA VAL A 30 -8.06 -15.35 -11.27
C VAL A 30 -8.90 -16.45 -10.63
N VAL A 31 -9.23 -16.28 -9.35
CA VAL A 31 -10.03 -17.23 -8.57
C VAL A 31 -11.12 -16.46 -7.84
N ASN A 32 -12.39 -16.78 -8.08
CA ASN A 32 -13.54 -16.16 -7.40
C ASN A 32 -13.51 -14.63 -7.40
N LYS A 33 -13.26 -14.01 -8.54
CA LYS A 33 -13.10 -12.55 -8.72
C LYS A 33 -11.88 -11.94 -8.05
N SER A 34 -11.05 -12.72 -7.38
CA SER A 34 -9.77 -12.28 -6.82
C SER A 34 -8.65 -12.63 -7.78
N VAL A 35 -7.57 -11.85 -7.77
CA VAL A 35 -6.37 -12.11 -8.56
C VAL A 35 -5.26 -12.49 -7.62
N LEU A 36 -4.72 -13.68 -7.81
CA LEU A 36 -3.50 -14.14 -7.14
C LEU A 36 -2.32 -13.79 -8.06
N LEU A 37 -1.40 -12.98 -7.58
CA LEU A 37 -0.14 -12.68 -8.24
C LEU A 37 0.98 -13.40 -7.50
N ASN A 38 1.87 -14.04 -8.25
CA ASN A 38 3.03 -14.74 -7.71
C ASN A 38 4.27 -14.32 -8.50
N TRP A 39 5.22 -13.67 -7.84
CA TRP A 39 6.50 -13.27 -8.41
C TRP A 39 7.56 -14.35 -8.29
N THR A 40 8.57 -14.28 -9.12
CA THR A 40 9.70 -15.23 -9.14
C THR A 40 10.51 -15.23 -7.84
N ASP A 41 10.47 -14.15 -7.08
CA ASP A 41 11.10 -14.03 -5.74
C ASP A 41 10.29 -14.70 -4.61
N GLY A 42 9.14 -15.31 -4.95
CA GLY A 42 8.25 -15.95 -4.00
C GLY A 42 7.22 -15.01 -3.36
N THR A 43 7.20 -13.73 -3.73
CA THR A 43 6.17 -12.79 -3.26
C THR A 43 4.80 -13.17 -3.82
N ILE A 44 3.83 -13.33 -2.95
CA ILE A 44 2.44 -13.65 -3.32
C ILE A 44 1.52 -12.53 -2.85
N LEU A 45 0.73 -11.97 -3.78
CA LEU A 45 -0.33 -11.02 -3.48
C LEU A 45 -1.69 -11.58 -3.87
N LEU A 46 -2.65 -11.47 -2.97
CA LEU A 46 -4.05 -11.73 -3.26
C LEU A 46 -4.80 -10.40 -3.37
N LEU A 47 -5.23 -10.07 -4.58
CA LEU A 47 -6.00 -8.87 -4.87
C LEU A 47 -7.48 -9.24 -4.88
N ALA A 48 -8.24 -8.72 -3.93
CA ALA A 48 -9.69 -8.87 -3.89
C ALA A 48 -10.38 -7.68 -4.58
N PRO A 49 -11.55 -7.91 -5.22
CA PRO A 49 -12.31 -6.80 -5.78
C PRO A 49 -12.75 -5.82 -4.69
N VAL A 50 -12.62 -4.54 -4.98
CA VAL A 50 -13.10 -3.49 -4.08
C VAL A 50 -14.58 -3.23 -4.39
N ASP A 51 -15.43 -3.26 -3.37
CA ASP A 51 -16.80 -2.79 -3.51
C ASP A 51 -16.79 -1.29 -3.84
N LYS A 52 -17.28 -0.96 -5.04
CA LYS A 52 -17.32 0.43 -5.54
C LYS A 52 -18.21 1.34 -4.67
N ASN A 53 -19.15 0.77 -3.93
CA ASN A 53 -20.04 1.50 -3.03
C ASN A 53 -19.48 1.66 -1.62
N SER A 54 -18.40 0.94 -1.29
CA SER A 54 -17.75 1.10 0.02
C SER A 54 -17.10 2.49 0.11
N LYS A 55 -17.21 3.11 1.28
CA LYS A 55 -16.50 4.38 1.53
C LYS A 55 -15.00 4.17 1.53
N PRO A 56 -14.21 5.13 1.03
CA PRO A 56 -12.76 5.11 1.18
C PRO A 56 -12.37 4.97 2.65
N LYS A 57 -11.34 4.19 2.91
CA LYS A 57 -10.75 4.07 4.25
C LYS A 57 -9.34 4.63 4.23
N ALA A 58 -9.12 5.75 4.90
CA ALA A 58 -7.79 6.28 5.19
C ALA A 58 -7.14 5.55 6.39
N SER A 59 -5.86 5.82 6.64
CA SER A 59 -5.14 5.27 7.80
C SER A 59 -5.58 5.88 9.14
N PHE A 60 -6.42 6.90 9.09
CA PHE A 60 -6.98 7.64 10.22
C PHE A 60 -8.52 7.67 10.16
N ASP A 61 -9.15 8.10 11.25
CA ASP A 61 -10.59 8.21 11.35
C ASP A 61 -11.12 9.40 10.54
N CYS A 62 -11.77 9.13 9.40
CA CYS A 62 -12.35 10.15 8.53
C CYS A 62 -13.44 10.99 9.20
N ALA A 63 -14.09 10.51 10.27
CA ALA A 63 -15.04 11.33 11.03
C ALA A 63 -14.36 12.47 11.78
N LYS A 64 -13.05 12.38 11.99
CA LYS A 64 -12.22 13.39 12.66
C LYS A 64 -11.40 14.23 11.68
N ALA A 65 -11.55 14.05 10.38
CA ALA A 65 -10.84 14.82 9.37
C ALA A 65 -11.19 16.32 9.47
N ALA A 66 -10.23 17.12 9.89
CA ALA A 66 -10.42 18.55 10.13
C ALA A 66 -9.82 19.41 9.01
N SER A 67 -8.63 19.05 8.54
CA SER A 67 -7.90 19.81 7.52
C SER A 67 -8.35 19.51 6.10
N ALA A 68 -8.05 20.40 5.16
CA ALA A 68 -8.38 20.23 3.76
C ALA A 68 -7.74 18.96 3.15
N PRO A 69 -6.44 18.65 3.38
CA PRO A 69 -5.85 17.40 2.89
C PRO A 69 -6.49 16.16 3.49
N GLU A 70 -6.84 16.14 4.77
CA GLU A 70 -7.52 14.99 5.39
C GLU A 70 -8.89 14.73 4.75
N LYS A 71 -9.66 15.80 4.50
CA LYS A 71 -10.96 15.70 3.85
C LYS A 71 -10.83 15.18 2.41
N ALA A 72 -9.84 15.67 1.66
CA ALA A 72 -9.54 15.18 0.31
C ALA A 72 -9.19 13.69 0.32
N ILE A 73 -8.30 13.25 1.22
CA ILE A 73 -7.93 11.84 1.38
C ILE A 73 -9.16 10.98 1.72
N CYS A 74 -10.04 11.45 2.58
CA CYS A 74 -11.23 10.70 2.98
C CYS A 74 -12.32 10.64 1.89
N SER A 75 -12.32 11.55 0.93
CA SER A 75 -13.29 11.60 -0.17
C SER A 75 -12.84 10.86 -1.42
N ASP A 76 -11.55 10.59 -1.57
CA ASP A 76 -10.96 9.94 -2.73
C ASP A 76 -10.39 8.55 -2.36
N ARG A 77 -10.81 7.51 -3.11
CA ARG A 77 -10.43 6.12 -2.85
C ARG A 77 -8.94 5.88 -3.09
N GLU A 78 -8.37 6.49 -4.11
CA GLU A 78 -6.97 6.34 -4.44
C GLU A 78 -6.08 7.00 -3.38
N LEU A 79 -6.42 8.24 -2.98
CA LEU A 79 -5.72 8.94 -1.91
C LEU A 79 -5.80 8.18 -0.58
N ALA A 80 -6.98 7.66 -0.22
CA ALA A 80 -7.14 6.84 0.98
C ALA A 80 -6.31 5.54 0.93
N SER A 81 -6.20 4.93 -0.25
CA SER A 81 -5.37 3.74 -0.46
C SER A 81 -3.89 4.05 -0.34
N LEU A 82 -3.42 5.14 -0.94
CA LEU A 82 -2.03 5.61 -0.82
C LEU A 82 -1.70 5.97 0.63
N ASP A 83 -2.57 6.69 1.33
CA ASP A 83 -2.41 7.02 2.75
C ASP A 83 -2.25 5.76 3.63
N ASN A 84 -3.08 4.73 3.39
CA ASN A 84 -2.92 3.43 4.06
C ASN A 84 -1.59 2.75 3.73
N SER A 85 -1.15 2.82 2.48
CA SER A 85 0.11 2.21 2.04
C SER A 85 1.30 2.89 2.74
N VAL A 86 1.34 4.22 2.76
CA VAL A 86 2.37 4.97 3.48
C VAL A 86 2.36 4.64 4.97
N ALA A 87 1.18 4.60 5.59
CA ALA A 87 1.06 4.31 7.01
C ALA A 87 1.49 2.88 7.38
N ARG A 88 1.23 1.90 6.50
CA ARG A 88 1.69 0.51 6.69
C ARG A 88 3.21 0.42 6.55
N SER A 89 3.76 0.95 5.46
CA SER A 89 5.21 0.93 5.20
C SER A 89 5.97 1.59 6.35
N TYR A 90 5.55 2.78 6.75
CA TYR A 90 6.16 3.48 7.88
C TYR A 90 6.15 2.65 9.17
N ARG A 91 5.01 2.03 9.52
CA ARG A 91 4.92 1.17 10.71
C ARG A 91 5.80 -0.05 10.61
N SER A 92 5.81 -0.71 9.45
CA SER A 92 6.61 -1.90 9.21
C SER A 92 8.10 -1.62 9.38
N PHE A 93 8.60 -0.56 8.76
CA PHE A 93 10.02 -0.19 8.85
C PHE A 93 10.42 0.22 10.28
N ARG A 94 9.57 0.93 10.98
CA ARG A 94 9.81 1.24 12.40
C ARG A 94 9.85 -0.02 13.27
N GLN A 95 8.93 -0.94 13.05
CA GLN A 95 8.92 -2.21 13.77
C GLN A 95 10.20 -3.01 13.51
N GLU A 96 10.68 -3.03 12.28
CA GLU A 96 11.93 -3.72 11.96
C GLU A 96 13.14 -3.01 12.58
N ALA A 97 13.23 -1.68 12.51
CA ALA A 97 14.29 -0.92 13.18
C ALA A 97 14.35 -1.20 14.69
N VAL A 98 13.18 -1.25 15.33
CA VAL A 98 13.10 -1.59 16.79
C VAL A 98 13.52 -3.02 17.04
N LYS A 99 13.08 -3.97 16.22
CA LYS A 99 13.38 -5.41 16.36
C LYS A 99 14.89 -5.69 16.25
N VAL A 100 15.56 -5.01 15.31
CA VAL A 100 17.03 -5.14 15.16
C VAL A 100 17.82 -4.23 16.11
N GLY A 101 17.15 -3.49 16.99
CA GLY A 101 17.78 -2.62 17.97
C GLY A 101 18.37 -1.32 17.40
N ASN A 102 18.07 -0.96 16.16
CA ASN A 102 18.56 0.25 15.50
C ASN A 102 17.73 1.49 15.91
N LYS A 103 18.07 2.04 17.09
CA LYS A 103 17.35 3.19 17.66
C LYS A 103 17.53 4.47 16.85
N ASP A 104 18.63 4.62 16.15
CA ASP A 104 18.90 5.84 15.36
C ASP A 104 18.06 5.82 14.09
N LEU A 105 17.92 4.67 13.43
CA LEU A 105 17.00 4.50 12.30
C LEU A 105 15.54 4.77 12.73
N ASP A 106 15.10 4.24 13.88
CA ASP A 106 13.75 4.52 14.37
C ASP A 106 13.49 6.01 14.60
N LYS A 107 14.43 6.73 15.21
CA LYS A 107 14.33 8.19 15.40
C LYS A 107 14.32 8.94 14.06
N GLN A 108 15.18 8.53 13.12
CA GLN A 108 15.25 9.10 11.79
C GLN A 108 13.90 8.94 11.04
N LEU A 109 13.34 7.74 11.05
CA LEU A 109 12.03 7.46 10.44
C LEU A 109 10.92 8.33 11.05
N GLN A 110 10.92 8.52 12.37
CA GLN A 110 9.95 9.38 13.06
C GLN A 110 10.10 10.84 12.64
N SER A 111 11.32 11.36 12.62
CA SER A 111 11.61 12.74 12.21
C SER A 111 11.21 13.00 10.76
N GLN A 112 11.60 12.10 9.85
CA GLN A 112 11.24 12.18 8.44
C GLN A 112 9.74 12.10 8.21
N GLN A 113 9.03 11.23 8.96
CA GLN A 113 7.57 11.13 8.84
C GLN A 113 6.88 12.42 9.26
N LYS A 114 7.34 13.03 10.34
CA LYS A 114 6.79 14.32 10.80
C LYS A 114 7.02 15.44 9.77
N ALA A 115 8.22 15.52 9.22
CA ALA A 115 8.55 16.52 8.19
C ALA A 115 7.71 16.29 6.92
N TRP A 116 7.60 15.04 6.47
CA TRP A 116 6.78 14.69 5.32
C TRP A 116 5.29 15.01 5.52
N LEU A 117 4.71 14.72 6.69
CA LEU A 117 3.31 15.07 6.98
C LEU A 117 3.06 16.58 6.86
N SER A 118 4.00 17.40 7.32
CA SER A 118 3.92 18.86 7.16
C SER A 118 3.95 19.26 5.69
N GLN A 119 4.86 18.67 4.91
CA GLN A 119 4.99 18.95 3.48
C GLN A 119 3.74 18.46 2.70
N ARG A 120 3.25 17.24 2.95
CA ARG A 120 2.01 16.72 2.35
C ARG A 120 0.83 17.67 2.62
N ASN A 121 0.74 18.17 3.85
CA ASN A 121 -0.37 19.03 4.24
C ASN A 121 -0.35 20.40 3.53
N SER A 122 0.80 20.86 3.02
CA SER A 122 0.87 22.07 2.19
C SER A 122 0.20 21.92 0.82
N CYS A 123 -0.05 20.69 0.38
CA CYS A 123 -0.85 20.41 -0.82
C CYS A 123 -2.33 20.85 -0.69
N ASN A 124 -2.81 21.14 0.52
CA ASN A 124 -4.23 21.39 0.78
C ASN A 124 -5.13 20.29 0.20
N ALA A 125 -6.11 20.64 -0.62
CA ALA A 125 -7.03 19.68 -1.26
C ALA A 125 -6.61 19.31 -2.69
N ASP A 126 -5.40 19.66 -3.12
CA ASP A 126 -4.90 19.32 -4.46
C ASP A 126 -4.59 17.82 -4.54
N THR A 127 -5.43 17.11 -5.28
CA THR A 127 -5.37 15.66 -5.41
C THR A 127 -4.07 15.17 -6.05
N GLU A 128 -3.59 15.85 -7.09
CA GLU A 128 -2.37 15.44 -7.79
C GLU A 128 -1.12 15.70 -6.93
N CYS A 129 -1.09 16.83 -6.23
CA CYS A 129 -0.03 17.13 -5.25
C CYS A 129 -0.01 16.07 -4.14
N LEU A 130 -1.17 15.70 -3.61
CA LEU A 130 -1.28 14.68 -2.56
C LEU A 130 -0.84 13.30 -3.06
N LYS A 131 -1.26 12.88 -4.26
CA LYS A 131 -0.82 11.62 -4.88
C LYS A 131 0.69 11.58 -5.05
N LYS A 132 1.25 12.64 -5.66
CA LYS A 132 2.70 12.73 -5.86
C LYS A 132 3.45 12.64 -4.54
N SER A 133 3.04 13.42 -3.54
CA SER A 133 3.69 13.42 -2.22
C SER A 133 3.66 12.05 -1.56
N MET A 134 2.55 11.30 -1.68
CA MET A 134 2.44 9.97 -1.10
C MET A 134 3.28 8.93 -1.84
N ASN A 135 3.35 8.99 -3.17
CA ASN A 135 4.18 8.10 -3.98
C ASN A 135 5.68 8.35 -3.70
N ASP A 136 6.12 9.61 -3.72
CA ASP A 136 7.51 9.99 -3.37
C ASP A 136 7.87 9.48 -1.96
N ARG A 137 6.91 9.50 -1.02
CA ARG A 137 7.13 8.97 0.33
C ARG A 137 7.28 7.46 0.36
N LEU A 138 6.48 6.73 -0.42
CA LEU A 138 6.60 5.28 -0.54
C LEU A 138 7.96 4.88 -1.09
N GLU A 139 8.44 5.56 -2.13
CA GLU A 139 9.79 5.37 -2.68
C GLU A 139 10.87 5.64 -1.63
N THR A 140 10.78 6.77 -0.92
CA THR A 140 11.72 7.11 0.15
C THR A 140 11.76 6.05 1.25
N LEU A 141 10.59 5.52 1.63
CA LEU A 141 10.52 4.45 2.63
C LEU A 141 11.13 3.15 2.09
N ALA A 142 10.87 2.77 0.84
CA ALA A 142 11.44 1.58 0.24
C ALA A 142 12.98 1.60 0.26
N HIS A 143 13.59 2.73 -0.09
CA HIS A 143 15.05 2.91 -0.08
C HIS A 143 15.66 3.07 1.32
N SER A 144 14.84 3.22 2.37
CA SER A 144 15.36 3.37 3.74
C SER A 144 16.03 2.11 4.29
N LEU A 145 15.87 0.96 3.63
CA LEU A 145 16.47 -0.32 4.00
C LEU A 145 17.65 -0.72 3.10
N ASP A 146 17.92 0.00 2.01
CA ASP A 146 18.99 -0.36 1.05
C ASP A 146 20.41 -0.21 1.64
N GLY A 147 20.53 0.20 2.89
CA GLY A 147 21.80 0.42 3.58
C GLY A 147 21.93 -0.30 4.95
N VAL A 148 21.06 -1.27 5.22
CA VAL A 148 21.05 -2.00 6.51
C VAL A 148 21.50 -3.44 6.33
#